data_9491c9fc4fdb1d485b5ae63dcd12ba31
#
_entry.id   9491c9fc4fdb1d485b5ae63dcd12ba31
#
_cell.length_a   1.000
_cell.length_b   1.000
_cell.length_c   1.000
_cell.angle_alpha   90.00
_cell.angle_beta   90.00
_cell.angle_gamma   90.00
#
_symmetry.space_group_name_H-M   'P 1'
#
loop_
_entity.id
_entity.type
_entity.pdbx_description
1 polymer ?
#
loop_
_entity_poly.entity_id
_entity_poly.type
_entity_poly.pdbx_seq_one_letter_code
_entity_poly.pdbx_strand_id
1 'polypeptide(L)'
;MKKSLKKAAVTVAALTLIFAPAANAAVLKASGATSVAGLIDKCKADYQSATGHSFDYPGGGSGAGKTAFTNGTVDFAFSDSVHSPLIANEIHVPAVLWPVAILTNLPGSNKPVTLSTSTVAGIFAGKISKWNDPAIVADNNRTINTIIYKKDASGNVAKDANGAPIVLRTQQVTQHRTMPNLDITVIYRSDNSGTSNNLSRALNKLAPEVWTKSPNDSFATAFPGTITADPVHFRSASGSAGVSLLASKTKGAITYAELSYAATYKLGLTSVINMAGNAILPSSDSAAAAG
;
A
#
# COMPACT_ATOMS: atom_id res chain seq x y z
N MET A 1 30.94 70.18 60.96
CA MET A 1 31.35 69.38 59.83
C MET A 1 30.84 67.96 59.97
N LYS A 2 29.73 67.60 59.34
CA LYS A 2 29.15 66.25 59.38
C LYS A 2 29.37 65.60 58.03
N LYS A 3 30.16 64.52 57.98
CA LYS A 3 30.38 63.72 56.74
C LYS A 3 29.26 62.65 56.66
N SER A 4 28.48 62.74 55.62
CA SER A 4 27.46 61.77 55.26
C SER A 4 28.09 60.53 54.58
N LEU A 5 27.95 59.35 55.18
CA LEU A 5 28.26 58.04 54.51
C LEU A 5 27.07 57.61 53.69
N LYS A 6 27.26 57.57 52.38
CA LYS A 6 26.31 56.92 51.47
C LYS A 6 26.55 55.42 51.48
N LYS A 7 25.55 54.67 51.96
CA LYS A 7 25.53 53.23 51.87
C LYS A 7 25.14 52.81 50.43
N ALA A 8 26.06 52.18 49.70
CA ALA A 8 25.76 51.56 48.44
C ALA A 8 25.16 50.18 48.72
N ALA A 9 23.90 49.99 48.34
CA ALA A 9 23.24 48.66 48.33
C ALA A 9 23.65 47.93 47.04
N VAL A 10 24.41 46.85 47.19
CA VAL A 10 24.72 45.93 46.07
C VAL A 10 23.57 44.89 46.00
N THR A 11 22.75 45.04 44.97
CA THR A 11 21.71 44.04 44.66
C THR A 11 22.34 42.90 43.87
N VAL A 12 22.55 41.77 44.52
CA VAL A 12 22.97 40.53 43.86
C VAL A 12 21.72 39.91 43.18
N ALA A 13 21.56 40.07 41.91
CA ALA A 13 20.59 39.35 41.12
C ALA A 13 21.06 37.90 40.96
N ALA A 14 20.44 36.97 41.72
CA ALA A 14 20.67 35.56 41.55
C ALA A 14 20.01 35.10 40.20
N LEU A 15 20.84 34.86 39.17
CA LEU A 15 20.42 34.24 37.95
C LEU A 15 20.18 32.76 38.24
N THR A 16 18.95 32.37 38.52
CA THR A 16 18.54 30.98 38.54
C THR A 16 18.51 30.48 37.10
N LEU A 17 19.60 29.87 36.66
CA LEU A 17 19.60 29.02 35.43
C LEU A 17 18.63 27.86 35.70
N ILE A 18 17.43 27.97 35.14
CA ILE A 18 16.51 26.84 35.05
C ILE A 18 17.16 25.89 34.04
N PHE A 19 17.88 24.89 34.55
CA PHE A 19 18.22 23.72 33.76
C PHE A 19 16.91 22.99 33.43
N ALA A 20 16.25 23.35 32.33
CA ALA A 20 15.29 22.45 31.73
C ALA A 20 16.04 21.14 31.38
N PRO A 21 15.58 19.97 31.89
CA PRO A 21 16.21 18.74 31.46
C PRO A 21 16.16 18.73 29.93
N ALA A 22 17.33 18.66 29.31
CA ALA A 22 17.39 18.42 27.87
C ALA A 22 16.67 17.10 27.64
N ALA A 23 15.47 17.14 27.05
CA ALA A 23 14.78 15.94 26.63
C ALA A 23 15.73 15.23 25.68
N ASN A 24 16.31 14.11 26.11
CA ASN A 24 17.20 13.33 25.28
C ASN A 24 16.43 12.95 24.03
N ALA A 25 16.88 13.45 22.87
CA ALA A 25 16.32 13.06 21.59
C ALA A 25 16.49 11.55 21.43
N ALA A 26 15.40 10.81 21.50
CA ALA A 26 15.43 9.37 21.30
C ALA A 26 15.35 9.07 19.78
N VAL A 27 16.12 8.08 19.36
CA VAL A 27 15.96 7.47 18.04
C VAL A 27 15.14 6.20 18.21
N LEU A 28 13.88 6.24 17.80
CA LEU A 28 13.01 5.07 17.82
C LEU A 28 13.38 4.14 16.68
N LYS A 29 13.39 2.86 16.96
CA LYS A 29 13.62 1.81 15.97
C LYS A 29 12.30 1.27 15.46
N ALA A 30 12.14 1.22 14.16
CA ALA A 30 10.93 0.68 13.54
C ALA A 30 11.28 -0.15 12.30
N SER A 31 10.39 -1.06 11.93
CA SER A 31 10.56 -1.91 10.75
C SER A 31 9.18 -2.33 10.21
N GLY A 32 9.14 -2.96 9.05
CA GLY A 32 7.92 -3.61 8.57
C GLY A 32 7.53 -3.28 7.14
N ALA A 33 6.22 -3.10 6.95
CA ALA A 33 5.60 -2.99 5.63
C ALA A 33 6.26 -1.92 4.76
N THR A 34 6.65 -2.30 3.54
CA THR A 34 7.22 -1.36 2.56
C THR A 34 6.17 -0.45 1.93
N SER A 35 4.90 -0.78 2.13
CA SER A 35 3.74 0.02 1.71
C SER A 35 3.72 1.41 2.33
N VAL A 36 4.12 1.54 3.60
CA VAL A 36 4.14 2.82 4.32
C VAL A 36 5.42 3.64 4.10
N ALA A 37 6.48 3.06 3.51
CA ALA A 37 7.79 3.69 3.46
C ALA A 37 7.76 5.12 2.89
N GLY A 38 7.06 5.32 1.79
CA GLY A 38 6.94 6.65 1.16
C GLY A 38 6.18 7.68 2.01
N LEU A 39 5.22 7.25 2.85
CA LEU A 39 4.53 8.12 3.80
C LEU A 39 5.47 8.47 4.96
N ILE A 40 6.12 7.46 5.51
CA ILE A 40 7.07 7.62 6.62
C ILE A 40 8.18 8.60 6.26
N ASP A 41 8.77 8.46 5.07
CA ASP A 41 9.84 9.35 4.63
C ASP A 41 9.40 10.82 4.53
N LYS A 42 8.14 11.07 4.20
CA LYS A 42 7.57 12.43 4.20
C LYS A 42 7.31 12.97 5.60
N CYS A 43 6.96 12.10 6.55
CA CYS A 43 6.60 12.50 7.92
C CYS A 43 7.81 12.63 8.86
N LYS A 44 8.97 12.05 8.53
CA LYS A 44 10.16 12.02 9.42
C LYS A 44 10.58 13.40 9.92
N ALA A 45 10.70 14.37 9.02
CA ALA A 45 11.17 15.73 9.37
C ALA A 45 10.17 16.46 10.25
N ASP A 46 8.87 16.36 9.94
CA ASP A 46 7.80 16.99 10.71
C ASP A 46 7.69 16.37 12.10
N TYR A 47 7.79 15.04 12.19
CA TYR A 47 7.81 14.33 13.46
C TYR A 47 8.98 14.76 14.34
N GLN A 48 10.18 14.82 13.78
CA GLN A 48 11.37 15.28 14.51
C GLN A 48 11.23 16.73 14.97
N SER A 49 10.69 17.61 14.13
CA SER A 49 10.45 19.00 14.49
C SER A 49 9.41 19.16 15.61
N ALA A 50 8.36 18.34 15.58
CA ALA A 50 7.27 18.43 16.54
C ALA A 50 7.60 17.81 17.91
N THR A 51 8.43 16.76 17.94
CA THR A 51 8.65 15.94 19.13
C THR A 51 10.07 15.97 19.68
N GLY A 52 11.04 16.44 18.90
CA GLY A 52 12.47 16.32 19.17
C GLY A 52 13.02 14.91 18.98
N HIS A 53 12.18 13.92 18.68
CA HIS A 53 12.57 12.52 18.46
C HIS A 53 12.69 12.21 16.97
N SER A 54 13.55 11.26 16.63
CA SER A 54 13.62 10.70 15.27
C SER A 54 13.29 9.22 15.29
N PHE A 55 13.07 8.63 14.12
CA PHE A 55 12.95 7.18 13.99
C PHE A 55 13.64 6.67 12.73
N ASP A 56 14.16 5.44 12.82
CA ASP A 56 14.72 4.71 11.71
C ASP A 56 13.72 3.68 11.20
N TYR A 57 13.51 3.65 9.88
CA TYR A 57 12.58 2.73 9.23
C TYR A 57 13.18 2.15 7.95
N PRO A 58 13.92 1.06 8.02
CA PRO A 58 14.50 0.41 6.84
C PRO A 58 13.46 -0.36 6.00
N GLY A 59 12.23 -0.54 6.48
CA GLY A 59 11.23 -1.38 5.85
C GLY A 59 11.46 -2.86 6.12
N GLY A 60 11.55 -3.68 5.07
CA GLY A 60 11.81 -5.12 5.17
C GLY A 60 10.59 -6.01 4.90
N GLY A 61 9.40 -5.44 4.79
CA GLY A 61 8.12 -6.15 4.64
C GLY A 61 7.42 -6.45 5.96
N SER A 62 6.12 -6.69 5.88
CA SER A 62 5.25 -6.92 7.06
C SER A 62 5.77 -8.08 7.93
N GLY A 63 6.23 -9.17 7.31
CA GLY A 63 6.76 -10.31 8.04
C GLY A 63 8.02 -9.98 8.83
N ALA A 64 8.96 -9.23 8.25
CA ALA A 64 10.17 -8.79 8.94
C ALA A 64 9.81 -7.86 10.12
N GLY A 65 8.87 -6.93 9.93
CA GLY A 65 8.37 -6.06 11.00
C GLY A 65 7.77 -6.84 12.17
N LYS A 66 6.88 -7.79 11.88
CA LYS A 66 6.27 -8.66 12.90
C LYS A 66 7.34 -9.45 13.66
N THR A 67 8.30 -10.04 12.97
CA THR A 67 9.40 -10.78 13.60
C THR A 67 10.28 -9.87 14.47
N ALA A 68 10.64 -8.68 13.98
CA ALA A 68 11.45 -7.73 14.73
C ALA A 68 10.72 -7.24 15.99
N PHE A 69 9.40 -7.01 15.91
CA PHE A 69 8.58 -6.64 17.05
C PHE A 69 8.49 -7.76 18.09
N THR A 70 8.22 -9.00 17.64
CA THR A 70 8.20 -10.18 18.52
C THR A 70 9.51 -10.37 19.27
N ASN A 71 10.63 -10.13 18.60
CA ASN A 71 11.96 -10.28 19.19
C ASN A 71 12.40 -9.07 20.04
N GLY A 72 11.56 -8.03 20.16
CA GLY A 72 11.87 -6.83 20.92
C GLY A 72 13.05 -6.01 20.35
N THR A 73 13.34 -6.15 19.04
CA THR A 73 14.43 -5.43 18.38
C THR A 73 14.03 -4.09 17.81
N VAL A 74 12.74 -3.78 17.80
CA VAL A 74 12.14 -2.50 17.38
C VAL A 74 11.11 -2.03 18.41
N ASP A 75 10.90 -0.72 18.49
CA ASP A 75 9.93 -0.11 19.40
C ASP A 75 8.50 -0.24 18.84
N PHE A 76 8.36 -0.22 17.52
CA PHE A 76 7.09 -0.47 16.83
C PHE A 76 7.32 -1.04 15.42
N ALA A 77 6.26 -1.62 14.84
CA ALA A 77 6.32 -2.14 13.49
C ALA A 77 5.06 -1.76 12.70
N PHE A 78 5.22 -1.58 11.38
CA PHE A 78 4.08 -1.48 10.47
C PHE A 78 3.84 -2.80 9.74
N SER A 79 2.56 -3.15 9.60
CA SER A 79 2.16 -4.36 8.87
C SER A 79 0.83 -4.15 8.16
N ASP A 80 0.72 -4.60 6.91
CA ASP A 80 -0.56 -4.64 6.18
C ASP A 80 -1.39 -5.89 6.53
N SER A 81 -0.83 -6.81 7.32
CA SER A 81 -1.51 -8.01 7.82
C SER A 81 -1.34 -8.12 9.34
N VAL A 82 -2.40 -8.56 10.02
CA VAL A 82 -2.31 -8.78 11.46
C VAL A 82 -1.36 -9.93 11.82
N HIS A 83 -0.85 -9.92 13.02
CA HIS A 83 -0.14 -11.07 13.60
C HIS A 83 -1.12 -12.24 13.75
N SER A 84 -0.68 -13.43 13.38
CA SER A 84 -1.48 -14.64 13.58
C SER A 84 -0.56 -15.81 13.97
N PRO A 85 -0.74 -16.40 15.16
CA PRO A 85 -1.63 -15.95 16.23
C PRO A 85 -1.23 -14.58 16.81
N LEU A 86 -2.18 -13.87 17.43
CA LEU A 86 -1.88 -12.63 18.15
C LEU A 86 -0.93 -12.93 19.33
N ILE A 87 0.01 -12.02 19.57
CA ILE A 87 0.95 -12.13 20.69
C ILE A 87 0.34 -11.43 21.91
N ALA A 88 0.56 -11.99 23.09
CA ALA A 88 0.13 -11.37 24.32
C ALA A 88 0.72 -9.96 24.49
N ASN A 89 -0.11 -9.00 24.86
CA ASN A 89 0.23 -7.58 25.03
C ASN A 89 0.60 -6.82 23.73
N GLU A 90 0.37 -7.39 22.57
CA GLU A 90 0.46 -6.68 21.29
C GLU A 90 -0.83 -5.87 21.04
N ILE A 91 -0.67 -4.63 20.59
CA ILE A 91 -1.77 -3.76 20.20
C ILE A 91 -1.61 -3.43 18.71
N HIS A 92 -2.64 -3.74 17.91
CA HIS A 92 -2.74 -3.30 16.53
C HIS A 92 -3.55 -2.00 16.46
N VAL A 93 -2.91 -0.95 15.92
CA VAL A 93 -3.54 0.36 15.74
C VAL A 93 -3.68 0.61 14.23
N PRO A 94 -4.90 0.80 13.69
CA PRO A 94 -5.08 1.24 12.31
C PRO A 94 -4.41 2.61 12.10
N ALA A 95 -3.42 2.66 11.21
CA ALA A 95 -2.65 3.87 10.96
C ALA A 95 -3.06 4.56 9.66
N VAL A 96 -3.27 3.81 8.60
CA VAL A 96 -3.57 4.35 7.27
C VAL A 96 -4.30 3.29 6.43
N LEU A 97 -5.17 3.76 5.54
CA LEU A 97 -5.87 2.93 4.57
C LEU A 97 -5.48 3.35 3.15
N TRP A 98 -5.07 2.39 2.33
CA TRP A 98 -4.82 2.60 0.90
C TRP A 98 -5.19 1.38 0.06
N PRO A 99 -5.48 1.57 -1.24
CA PRO A 99 -5.77 0.46 -2.12
C PRO A 99 -4.49 -0.29 -2.50
N VAL A 100 -4.55 -1.61 -2.51
CA VAL A 100 -3.60 -2.44 -3.27
C VAL A 100 -3.97 -2.35 -4.74
N ALA A 101 -3.10 -1.74 -5.53
CA ALA A 101 -3.29 -1.57 -6.96
C ALA A 101 -2.68 -2.73 -7.75
N ILE A 102 -3.38 -3.20 -8.77
CA ILE A 102 -2.81 -4.08 -9.79
C ILE A 102 -2.16 -3.19 -10.85
N LEU A 103 -0.85 -3.35 -11.02
CA LEU A 103 -0.01 -2.51 -11.89
C LEU A 103 0.47 -3.30 -13.10
N THR A 104 0.51 -2.65 -14.26
CA THR A 104 0.87 -3.30 -15.52
C THR A 104 1.92 -2.51 -16.30
N ASN A 105 2.74 -3.21 -17.08
CA ASN A 105 3.65 -2.60 -18.05
C ASN A 105 3.27 -3.04 -19.47
N LEU A 106 2.24 -2.40 -20.01
CA LEU A 106 1.77 -2.68 -21.36
C LEU A 106 2.14 -1.54 -22.31
N PRO A 107 2.71 -1.85 -23.48
CA PRO A 107 3.06 -0.84 -24.48
C PRO A 107 1.81 -0.20 -25.08
N GLY A 108 1.92 1.10 -25.41
CA GLY A 108 0.98 1.80 -26.29
C GLY A 108 -0.37 2.16 -25.69
N SER A 109 -0.56 2.13 -24.37
CA SER A 109 -1.85 2.51 -23.80
C SER A 109 -1.71 3.30 -22.51
N ASN A 110 -2.24 4.52 -22.54
CA ASN A 110 -2.43 5.36 -21.35
C ASN A 110 -3.78 5.07 -20.65
N LYS A 111 -4.58 4.12 -21.18
CA LYS A 111 -5.85 3.76 -20.57
C LYS A 111 -5.66 2.56 -19.63
N PRO A 112 -6.31 2.57 -18.46
CA PRO A 112 -6.31 1.41 -17.56
C PRO A 112 -6.79 0.15 -18.28
N VAL A 113 -6.20 -0.99 -17.95
CA VAL A 113 -6.73 -2.31 -18.30
C VAL A 113 -7.90 -2.60 -17.39
N THR A 114 -8.98 -3.16 -17.92
CA THR A 114 -10.10 -3.62 -17.09
C THR A 114 -10.05 -5.14 -16.97
N LEU A 115 -10.12 -5.67 -15.77
CA LEU A 115 -10.07 -7.10 -15.51
C LEU A 115 -11.17 -7.48 -14.50
N SER A 116 -11.88 -8.55 -14.75
CA SER A 116 -12.75 -9.18 -13.75
C SER A 116 -11.91 -9.83 -12.65
N THR A 117 -12.50 -10.07 -11.49
CA THR A 117 -11.82 -10.73 -10.37
C THR A 117 -11.34 -12.14 -10.73
N SER A 118 -12.11 -12.89 -11.51
CA SER A 118 -11.71 -14.20 -12.01
C SER A 118 -10.55 -14.13 -12.99
N THR A 119 -10.54 -13.12 -13.88
CA THR A 119 -9.41 -12.89 -14.80
C THR A 119 -8.14 -12.52 -14.03
N VAL A 120 -8.24 -11.62 -13.03
CA VAL A 120 -7.09 -11.31 -12.15
C VAL A 120 -6.56 -12.56 -11.46
N ALA A 121 -7.47 -13.35 -10.86
CA ALA A 121 -7.08 -14.60 -10.22
C ALA A 121 -6.43 -15.59 -11.20
N GLY A 122 -6.99 -15.72 -12.41
CA GLY A 122 -6.44 -16.56 -13.48
C GLY A 122 -5.03 -16.16 -13.90
N ILE A 123 -4.77 -14.86 -14.00
CA ILE A 123 -3.44 -14.33 -14.32
C ILE A 123 -2.45 -14.65 -13.19
N PHE A 124 -2.78 -14.26 -11.95
CA PHE A 124 -1.89 -14.48 -10.80
C PHE A 124 -1.69 -15.98 -10.50
N ALA A 125 -2.65 -16.84 -10.84
CA ALA A 125 -2.53 -18.30 -10.73
C ALA A 125 -1.77 -18.95 -11.93
N GLY A 126 -1.35 -18.17 -12.92
CA GLY A 126 -0.66 -18.67 -14.11
C GLY A 126 -1.54 -19.44 -15.11
N LYS A 127 -2.87 -19.39 -14.93
CA LYS A 127 -3.83 -20.02 -15.86
C LYS A 127 -4.04 -19.18 -17.12
N ILE A 128 -3.81 -17.87 -17.03
CA ILE A 128 -3.85 -16.91 -18.13
C ILE A 128 -2.44 -16.35 -18.30
N SER A 129 -1.78 -16.66 -19.42
CA SER A 129 -0.38 -16.36 -19.66
C SER A 129 -0.12 -15.37 -20.80
N LYS A 130 -1.18 -14.92 -21.49
CA LYS A 130 -1.07 -13.94 -22.60
C LYS A 130 -2.08 -12.81 -22.43
N TRP A 131 -1.68 -11.59 -22.82
CA TRP A 131 -2.56 -10.42 -22.73
C TRP A 131 -3.72 -10.46 -23.72
N ASN A 132 -3.62 -11.19 -24.82
CA ASN A 132 -4.72 -11.41 -25.76
C ASN A 132 -5.57 -12.66 -25.44
N ASP A 133 -5.48 -13.19 -24.22
CA ASP A 133 -6.38 -14.25 -23.77
C ASP A 133 -7.85 -13.82 -23.92
N PRO A 134 -8.75 -14.72 -24.36
CA PRO A 134 -10.17 -14.41 -24.54
C PRO A 134 -10.84 -13.77 -23.34
N ALA A 135 -10.49 -14.16 -22.10
CA ALA A 135 -11.05 -13.57 -20.88
C ALA A 135 -10.64 -12.09 -20.73
N ILE A 136 -9.36 -11.77 -20.97
CA ILE A 136 -8.87 -10.39 -20.94
C ILE A 136 -9.49 -9.57 -22.08
N VAL A 137 -9.59 -10.13 -23.28
CA VAL A 137 -10.22 -9.47 -24.42
C VAL A 137 -11.68 -9.16 -24.11
N ALA A 138 -12.43 -10.11 -23.56
CA ALA A 138 -13.83 -9.91 -23.17
C ALA A 138 -14.00 -8.81 -22.11
N ASP A 139 -13.13 -8.78 -21.10
CA ASP A 139 -13.17 -7.76 -20.06
C ASP A 139 -12.90 -6.34 -20.59
N ASN A 140 -12.14 -6.21 -21.68
CA ASN A 140 -11.75 -4.92 -22.30
C ASN A 140 -12.59 -4.55 -23.55
N ASN A 141 -13.59 -5.36 -23.90
CA ASN A 141 -14.48 -5.13 -25.05
C ASN A 141 -15.95 -5.32 -24.64
N ARG A 142 -16.37 -4.58 -23.65
CA ARG A 142 -17.72 -4.64 -23.09
C ARG A 142 -18.16 -3.28 -22.51
N THR A 143 -19.44 -3.15 -22.26
CA THR A 143 -19.95 -2.04 -21.48
C THR A 143 -19.74 -2.32 -19.99
N ILE A 144 -19.16 -1.36 -19.30
CA ILE A 144 -18.91 -1.39 -17.85
C ILE A 144 -19.59 -0.24 -17.15
N ASN A 145 -19.89 -0.40 -15.88
CA ASN A 145 -20.36 0.67 -15.01
C ASN A 145 -19.16 1.28 -14.27
N THR A 146 -19.09 2.60 -14.25
CA THR A 146 -18.12 3.37 -13.45
C THR A 146 -18.87 4.18 -12.41
N ILE A 147 -18.45 4.11 -11.16
CA ILE A 147 -19.05 4.86 -10.06
C ILE A 147 -18.37 6.21 -9.93
N ILE A 148 -19.17 7.27 -9.84
CA ILE A 148 -18.71 8.63 -9.55
C ILE A 148 -19.30 9.02 -8.19
N TYR A 149 -18.41 9.29 -7.21
CA TYR A 149 -18.82 9.66 -5.86
C TYR A 149 -19.09 11.16 -5.75
N LYS A 150 -20.06 11.51 -4.91
CA LYS A 150 -20.30 12.90 -4.49
C LYS A 150 -19.10 13.38 -3.65
N LYS A 151 -18.69 14.61 -3.85
CA LYS A 151 -17.64 15.27 -3.08
C LYS A 151 -18.23 16.23 -2.05
N ASP A 152 -17.61 16.33 -0.89
CA ASP A 152 -17.86 17.37 0.09
C ASP A 152 -17.15 18.69 -0.29
N ALA A 153 -17.29 19.72 0.54
CA ALA A 153 -16.67 21.03 0.31
C ALA A 153 -15.13 20.99 0.34
N SER A 154 -14.54 19.98 0.94
CA SER A 154 -13.08 19.75 1.03
C SER A 154 -12.55 18.88 -0.11
N GLY A 155 -13.45 18.41 -1.01
CA GLY A 155 -13.08 17.54 -2.13
C GLY A 155 -12.95 16.05 -1.77
N ASN A 156 -13.29 15.64 -0.55
CA ASN A 156 -13.34 14.25 -0.15
C ASN A 156 -14.64 13.57 -0.59
N VAL A 157 -14.65 12.24 -0.60
CA VAL A 157 -15.89 11.47 -0.82
C VAL A 157 -16.87 11.76 0.30
N ALA A 158 -18.04 12.33 -0.06
CA ALA A 158 -19.11 12.59 0.91
C ALA A 158 -19.68 11.26 1.41
N LYS A 159 -19.94 11.17 2.71
CA LYS A 159 -20.54 10.01 3.36
C LYS A 159 -21.93 10.35 3.90
N ASP A 160 -22.81 9.37 3.96
CA ASP A 160 -24.13 9.50 4.57
C ASP A 160 -24.05 9.39 6.12
N ALA A 161 -25.20 9.42 6.79
CA ALA A 161 -25.28 9.32 8.25
C ALA A 161 -24.75 8.00 8.82
N ASN A 162 -24.65 6.96 7.98
CA ASN A 162 -24.13 5.64 8.36
C ASN A 162 -22.64 5.48 8.00
N GLY A 163 -22.00 6.52 7.47
CA GLY A 163 -20.62 6.49 7.00
C GLY A 163 -20.44 5.89 5.59
N ALA A 164 -21.52 5.54 4.89
CA ALA A 164 -21.43 4.99 3.56
C ALA A 164 -21.17 6.08 2.50
N PRO A 165 -20.35 5.78 1.47
CA PRO A 165 -20.04 6.75 0.41
C PRO A 165 -21.28 7.07 -0.42
N ILE A 166 -21.55 8.36 -0.66
CA ILE A 166 -22.66 8.82 -1.47
C ILE A 166 -22.28 8.72 -2.95
N VAL A 167 -22.99 7.87 -3.69
CA VAL A 167 -22.86 7.78 -5.15
C VAL A 167 -23.56 8.95 -5.80
N LEU A 168 -22.82 9.76 -6.57
CA LEU A 168 -23.39 10.87 -7.36
C LEU A 168 -24.11 10.32 -8.59
N ARG A 169 -23.47 9.43 -9.32
CA ARG A 169 -24.02 8.74 -10.48
C ARG A 169 -23.23 7.49 -10.84
N THR A 170 -23.87 6.54 -11.51
CA THR A 170 -23.23 5.46 -12.23
C THR A 170 -23.23 5.82 -13.72
N GLN A 171 -22.06 5.74 -14.35
CA GLN A 171 -21.89 6.01 -15.78
C GLN A 171 -21.56 4.71 -16.51
N GLN A 172 -22.29 4.42 -17.58
CA GLN A 172 -21.95 3.32 -18.49
C GLN A 172 -20.90 3.80 -19.49
N VAL A 173 -19.85 3.00 -19.65
CA VAL A 173 -18.76 3.23 -20.61
C VAL A 173 -18.55 1.97 -21.43
N THR A 174 -18.74 2.04 -22.75
CA THR A 174 -18.41 0.94 -23.64
C THR A 174 -16.93 1.02 -23.99
N GLN A 175 -16.23 -0.05 -23.68
CA GLN A 175 -14.80 -0.19 -23.98
C GLN A 175 -14.60 -0.99 -25.24
N HIS A 176 -13.66 -0.54 -26.08
CA HIS A 176 -13.15 -1.27 -27.24
C HIS A 176 -11.63 -1.16 -27.22
N ARG A 177 -10.96 -2.27 -26.94
CA ARG A 177 -9.51 -2.29 -26.85
C ARG A 177 -8.92 -3.56 -27.45
N THR A 178 -8.03 -3.38 -28.40
CA THR A 178 -7.21 -4.49 -28.88
C THR A 178 -6.13 -4.82 -27.86
N MET A 179 -6.13 -6.05 -27.37
CA MET A 179 -5.12 -6.54 -26.45
C MET A 179 -3.93 -7.12 -27.23
N PRO A 180 -2.68 -6.82 -26.82
CA PRO A 180 -1.51 -7.27 -27.56
C PRO A 180 -1.28 -8.78 -27.43
N ASN A 181 -0.77 -9.42 -28.47
CA ASN A 181 -0.23 -10.77 -28.37
C ASN A 181 1.13 -10.71 -27.68
N LEU A 182 1.12 -10.75 -26.36
CA LEU A 182 2.28 -10.56 -25.50
C LEU A 182 2.14 -11.48 -24.30
N ASP A 183 3.24 -12.13 -23.90
CA ASP A 183 3.26 -12.95 -22.69
C ASP A 183 3.08 -12.10 -21.44
N ILE A 184 2.39 -12.66 -20.45
CA ILE A 184 2.24 -12.05 -19.13
C ILE A 184 3.37 -12.54 -18.24
N THR A 185 4.09 -11.60 -17.63
CA THR A 185 5.03 -11.91 -16.56
C THR A 185 4.44 -11.42 -15.23
N VAL A 186 4.03 -12.35 -14.38
CA VAL A 186 3.60 -12.06 -13.00
C VAL A 186 4.84 -11.77 -12.16
N ILE A 187 4.91 -10.56 -11.61
CA ILE A 187 6.00 -10.19 -10.69
C ILE A 187 5.42 -10.12 -9.29
N TYR A 188 5.93 -10.99 -8.43
CA TYR A 188 5.43 -11.17 -7.07
C TYR A 188 6.49 -10.87 -6.01
N ARG A 189 6.05 -10.68 -4.76
CA ARG A 189 6.90 -10.40 -3.61
C ARG A 189 7.66 -11.65 -3.18
N SER A 190 8.99 -11.57 -3.14
CA SER A 190 9.86 -12.64 -2.62
C SER A 190 9.98 -12.62 -1.09
N ASP A 191 9.67 -11.49 -0.46
CA ASP A 191 9.62 -11.31 1.00
C ASP A 191 8.23 -11.62 1.57
N ASN A 192 8.15 -11.82 2.88
CA ASN A 192 6.88 -11.96 3.59
C ASN A 192 6.18 -10.59 3.68
N SER A 193 5.14 -10.42 2.89
CA SER A 193 4.46 -9.16 2.61
C SER A 193 2.98 -9.21 3.00
N GLY A 194 2.55 -8.27 3.83
CA GLY A 194 1.13 -8.09 4.09
C GLY A 194 0.34 -7.67 2.84
N THR A 195 0.98 -7.00 1.87
CA THR A 195 0.36 -6.71 0.56
C THR A 195 0.06 -8.01 -0.20
N SER A 196 0.96 -9.02 -0.14
CA SER A 196 0.69 -10.37 -0.69
C SER A 196 -0.44 -11.08 0.06
N ASN A 197 -0.50 -10.93 1.39
CA ASN A 197 -1.59 -11.47 2.20
C ASN A 197 -2.93 -10.89 1.77
N ASN A 198 -3.02 -9.56 1.63
CA ASN A 198 -4.25 -8.89 1.23
C ASN A 198 -4.67 -9.23 -0.21
N LEU A 199 -3.73 -9.31 -1.16
CA LEU A 199 -4.02 -9.77 -2.51
C LEU A 199 -4.57 -11.21 -2.47
N SER A 200 -3.86 -12.15 -1.84
CA SER A 200 -4.29 -13.55 -1.79
C SER A 200 -5.62 -13.74 -1.06
N ARG A 201 -5.89 -12.91 -0.03
CA ARG A 201 -7.19 -12.86 0.66
C ARG A 201 -8.30 -12.41 -0.28
N ALA A 202 -8.06 -11.36 -1.05
CA ALA A 202 -9.04 -10.86 -2.03
C ALA A 202 -9.30 -11.91 -3.11
N LEU A 203 -8.26 -12.52 -3.68
CA LEU A 203 -8.39 -13.55 -4.71
C LEU A 203 -9.11 -14.80 -4.19
N ASN A 204 -8.76 -15.27 -2.99
CA ASN A 204 -9.45 -16.41 -2.37
C ASN A 204 -10.94 -16.13 -2.09
N LYS A 205 -11.27 -14.90 -1.67
CA LYS A 205 -12.66 -14.52 -1.39
C LYS A 205 -13.49 -14.31 -2.65
N LEU A 206 -12.90 -13.70 -3.70
CA LEU A 206 -13.62 -13.22 -4.88
C LEU A 206 -13.59 -14.21 -6.06
N ALA A 207 -12.64 -15.14 -6.07
CA ALA A 207 -12.49 -16.17 -7.09
C ALA A 207 -12.00 -17.49 -6.46
N PRO A 208 -12.73 -18.07 -5.50
CA PRO A 208 -12.28 -19.25 -4.74
C PRO A 208 -12.08 -20.50 -5.61
N GLU A 209 -12.76 -20.57 -6.76
CA GLU A 209 -12.62 -21.64 -7.75
C GLU A 209 -11.27 -21.62 -8.49
N VAL A 210 -10.62 -20.45 -8.50
CA VAL A 210 -9.28 -20.24 -9.11
C VAL A 210 -8.21 -20.19 -8.04
N TRP A 211 -8.44 -19.41 -6.98
CA TRP A 211 -7.47 -19.19 -5.91
C TRP A 211 -7.89 -19.96 -4.64
N THR A 212 -7.48 -21.22 -4.58
CA THR A 212 -7.94 -22.19 -3.57
C THR A 212 -7.16 -22.16 -2.24
N LYS A 213 -6.00 -21.49 -2.21
CA LYS A 213 -5.15 -21.42 -1.02
C LYS A 213 -5.56 -20.29 -0.08
N SER A 214 -5.38 -20.53 1.23
CA SER A 214 -5.58 -19.53 2.26
C SER A 214 -4.61 -18.34 2.10
N PRO A 215 -5.01 -17.14 2.55
CA PRO A 215 -4.14 -15.96 2.54
C PRO A 215 -2.82 -16.20 3.30
N ASN A 216 -1.72 -15.69 2.75
CA ASN A 216 -0.41 -15.79 3.38
C ASN A 216 0.47 -14.59 3.01
N ASP A 217 1.38 -14.18 3.91
CA ASP A 217 2.36 -13.14 3.63
C ASP A 217 3.37 -13.57 2.56
N SER A 218 3.65 -14.87 2.47
CA SER A 218 4.43 -15.45 1.37
C SER A 218 3.51 -15.69 0.17
N PHE A 219 3.75 -15.00 -0.93
CA PHE A 219 3.00 -15.22 -2.18
C PHE A 219 3.11 -16.68 -2.65
N ALA A 220 4.31 -17.26 -2.58
CA ALA A 220 4.55 -18.64 -2.99
C ALA A 220 3.74 -19.65 -2.17
N THR A 221 3.57 -19.41 -0.87
CA THR A 221 2.73 -20.23 0.01
C THR A 221 1.24 -20.07 -0.29
N ALA A 222 0.80 -18.84 -0.59
CA ALA A 222 -0.60 -18.56 -0.97
C ALA A 222 -0.94 -18.98 -2.39
N PHE A 223 0.05 -19.26 -3.24
CA PHE A 223 -0.16 -19.63 -4.65
C PHE A 223 -0.90 -20.97 -4.77
N PRO A 224 -1.94 -21.07 -5.62
CA PRO A 224 -2.78 -22.27 -5.74
C PRO A 224 -2.13 -23.40 -6.56
N GLY A 225 -0.90 -23.71 -6.27
CA GLY A 225 -0.10 -24.71 -6.95
C GLY A 225 1.34 -24.65 -6.50
N THR A 226 2.25 -24.91 -7.41
CA THR A 226 3.70 -24.70 -7.21
C THR A 226 4.19 -23.72 -8.26
N ILE A 227 4.84 -22.64 -7.83
CA ILE A 227 5.52 -21.76 -8.77
C ILE A 227 6.76 -22.50 -9.25
N THR A 228 6.71 -22.95 -10.50
CA THR A 228 7.89 -23.52 -11.17
C THR A 228 8.85 -22.42 -11.58
N ALA A 229 10.12 -22.74 -11.74
CA ALA A 229 11.12 -21.80 -12.25
C ALA A 229 10.84 -21.51 -13.75
N ASP A 230 9.95 -20.54 -13.96
CA ASP A 230 9.56 -20.06 -15.28
C ASP A 230 9.77 -18.53 -15.33
N PRO A 231 10.96 -18.07 -15.74
CA PRO A 231 11.30 -16.65 -15.74
C PRO A 231 10.52 -15.84 -16.79
N VAL A 232 9.83 -16.48 -17.70
CA VAL A 232 8.94 -15.81 -18.66
C VAL A 232 7.66 -15.39 -17.97
N HIS A 233 7.04 -16.30 -17.19
CA HIS A 233 5.72 -16.06 -16.60
C HIS A 233 5.77 -15.68 -15.11
N PHE A 234 6.82 -16.04 -14.37
CA PHE A 234 6.94 -15.73 -12.95
C PHE A 234 8.32 -15.20 -12.58
N ARG A 235 8.34 -14.02 -11.97
CA ARG A 235 9.56 -13.41 -11.42
C ARG A 235 9.24 -12.79 -10.06
N SER A 236 10.25 -12.66 -9.21
CA SER A 236 10.06 -12.08 -7.88
C SER A 236 11.06 -10.98 -7.58
N ALA A 237 10.66 -10.09 -6.69
CA ALA A 237 11.52 -9.06 -6.12
C ALA A 237 11.07 -8.72 -4.69
N SER A 238 11.98 -8.22 -3.87
CA SER A 238 11.69 -7.82 -2.51
C SER A 238 11.12 -6.40 -2.44
N GLY A 239 10.10 -6.20 -1.60
CA GLY A 239 9.47 -4.91 -1.35
C GLY A 239 8.60 -4.39 -2.50
N SER A 240 7.70 -3.46 -2.17
CA SER A 240 6.82 -2.82 -3.17
C SER A 240 7.61 -2.06 -4.24
N ALA A 241 8.70 -1.39 -3.85
CA ALA A 241 9.60 -0.73 -4.79
C ALA A 241 10.29 -1.73 -5.73
N GLY A 242 10.75 -2.88 -5.19
CA GLY A 242 11.45 -3.90 -5.98
C GLY A 242 10.56 -4.52 -7.06
N VAL A 243 9.34 -4.95 -6.71
CA VAL A 243 8.41 -5.52 -7.70
C VAL A 243 7.98 -4.48 -8.74
N SER A 244 7.78 -3.23 -8.34
CA SER A 244 7.39 -2.14 -9.25
C SER A 244 8.52 -1.77 -10.20
N LEU A 245 9.76 -1.69 -9.71
CA LEU A 245 10.95 -1.45 -10.52
C LEU A 245 11.15 -2.59 -11.54
N LEU A 246 11.04 -3.84 -11.11
CA LEU A 246 11.18 -4.99 -12.01
C LEU A 246 10.07 -4.99 -13.06
N ALA A 247 8.83 -4.67 -12.67
CA ALA A 247 7.69 -4.56 -13.60
C ALA A 247 7.92 -3.47 -14.64
N SER A 248 8.44 -2.30 -14.25
CA SER A 248 8.70 -1.20 -15.17
C SER A 248 9.73 -1.55 -16.28
N LYS A 249 10.62 -2.50 -15.98
CA LYS A 249 11.65 -3.00 -16.91
C LYS A 249 11.24 -4.25 -17.68
N THR A 250 10.07 -4.83 -17.37
CA THR A 250 9.58 -6.07 -17.99
C THR A 250 8.32 -5.78 -18.78
N LYS A 251 8.43 -5.80 -20.12
CA LYS A 251 7.30 -5.61 -21.02
C LYS A 251 6.30 -6.76 -20.84
N GLY A 252 5.02 -6.45 -20.70
CA GLY A 252 3.97 -7.44 -20.40
C GLY A 252 3.85 -7.82 -18.93
N ALA A 253 4.59 -7.16 -18.03
CA ALA A 253 4.50 -7.44 -16.60
C ALA A 253 3.16 -7.03 -16.00
N ILE A 254 2.76 -7.81 -15.00
CA ILE A 254 1.72 -7.48 -14.03
C ILE A 254 2.28 -7.67 -12.61
N THR A 255 1.94 -6.75 -11.71
CA THR A 255 2.35 -6.80 -10.30
C THR A 255 1.30 -6.15 -9.41
N TYR A 256 1.56 -6.11 -8.13
CA TYR A 256 0.70 -5.47 -7.12
C TYR A 256 1.55 -4.67 -6.14
N ALA A 257 1.10 -3.46 -5.87
CA ALA A 257 1.72 -2.54 -4.92
C ALA A 257 0.73 -1.42 -4.57
N GLU A 258 1.14 -0.51 -3.71
CA GLU A 258 0.37 0.68 -3.38
C GLU A 258 0.31 1.64 -4.60
N LEU A 259 -0.78 2.40 -4.69
CA LEU A 259 -1.08 3.27 -5.83
C LEU A 259 0.07 4.22 -6.21
N SER A 260 0.82 4.74 -5.23
CA SER A 260 1.93 5.68 -5.43
C SER A 260 3.03 5.14 -6.35
N TYR A 261 3.24 3.81 -6.35
CA TYR A 261 4.25 3.17 -7.19
C TYR A 261 3.90 3.18 -8.68
N ALA A 262 2.61 3.32 -9.03
CA ALA A 262 2.20 3.48 -10.44
C ALA A 262 2.85 4.72 -11.05
N ALA A 263 2.76 5.88 -10.39
CA ALA A 263 3.35 7.12 -10.86
C ALA A 263 4.89 7.08 -10.82
N THR A 264 5.45 6.58 -9.71
CA THR A 264 6.92 6.53 -9.51
C THR A 264 7.62 5.71 -10.59
N TYR A 265 7.05 4.56 -10.97
CA TYR A 265 7.65 3.64 -11.94
C TYR A 265 6.98 3.67 -13.32
N LYS A 266 6.06 4.63 -13.57
CA LYS A 266 5.33 4.80 -14.83
C LYS A 266 4.60 3.52 -15.27
N LEU A 267 3.97 2.84 -14.32
CA LEU A 267 3.18 1.65 -14.56
C LEU A 267 1.72 2.01 -14.81
N GLY A 268 1.06 1.24 -15.66
CA GLY A 268 -0.38 1.36 -15.90
C GLY A 268 -1.19 0.83 -14.72
N LEU A 269 -2.36 1.45 -14.49
CA LEU A 269 -3.32 0.97 -13.51
C LEU A 269 -4.30 -0.04 -14.13
N THR A 270 -4.82 -0.92 -13.31
CA THR A 270 -5.90 -1.84 -13.67
C THR A 270 -7.17 -1.45 -12.95
N SER A 271 -8.28 -1.33 -13.68
CA SER A 271 -9.62 -1.32 -13.10
C SER A 271 -10.08 -2.74 -12.83
N VAL A 272 -10.53 -3.03 -11.62
CA VAL A 272 -11.06 -4.36 -11.28
C VAL A 272 -12.59 -4.30 -11.27
N ILE A 273 -13.23 -5.21 -11.99
CA ILE A 273 -14.70 -5.34 -11.99
C ILE A 273 -15.10 -6.05 -10.70
N ASN A 274 -15.82 -5.34 -9.84
CA ASN A 274 -16.32 -5.89 -8.59
C ASN A 274 -17.55 -6.81 -8.81
N MET A 275 -18.03 -7.46 -7.76
CA MET A 275 -19.20 -8.38 -7.82
C MET A 275 -20.49 -7.70 -8.26
N ALA A 276 -20.62 -6.37 -8.12
CA ALA A 276 -21.75 -5.61 -8.62
C ALA A 276 -21.62 -5.18 -10.09
N GLY A 277 -20.55 -5.62 -10.80
CA GLY A 277 -20.30 -5.30 -12.20
C GLY A 277 -19.72 -3.93 -12.46
N ASN A 278 -19.27 -3.22 -11.41
CA ASN A 278 -18.66 -1.91 -11.53
C ASN A 278 -17.14 -2.04 -11.69
N ALA A 279 -16.56 -1.33 -12.67
CA ALA A 279 -15.13 -1.23 -12.81
C ALA A 279 -14.56 -0.18 -11.86
N ILE A 280 -13.79 -0.62 -10.89
CA ILE A 280 -13.19 0.22 -9.86
C ILE A 280 -11.72 0.44 -10.16
N LEU A 281 -11.36 1.70 -10.40
CA LEU A 281 -9.96 2.11 -10.51
C LEU A 281 -9.41 2.42 -9.11
N PRO A 282 -8.22 1.94 -8.74
CA PRO A 282 -7.62 2.32 -7.48
C PRO A 282 -7.35 3.83 -7.43
N SER A 283 -7.85 4.47 -6.39
CA SER A 283 -7.75 5.92 -6.15
C SER A 283 -7.97 6.22 -4.67
N SER A 284 -7.68 7.45 -4.24
CA SER A 284 -8.05 7.91 -2.90
C SER A 284 -9.56 7.80 -2.66
N ASP A 285 -10.37 8.08 -3.69
CA ASP A 285 -11.83 8.01 -3.59
C ASP A 285 -12.33 6.57 -3.40
N SER A 286 -11.78 5.62 -4.18
CA SER A 286 -12.17 4.21 -4.04
C SER A 286 -11.70 3.62 -2.70
N ALA A 287 -10.55 4.06 -2.18
CA ALA A 287 -10.09 3.68 -0.84
C ALA A 287 -10.99 4.26 0.25
N ALA A 288 -11.32 5.56 0.18
CA ALA A 288 -12.21 6.22 1.14
C ALA A 288 -13.64 5.65 1.11
N ALA A 289 -14.08 5.13 -0.05
CA ALA A 289 -15.38 4.48 -0.19
C ALA A 289 -15.40 3.05 0.38
N ALA A 290 -14.23 2.43 0.59
CA ALA A 290 -14.11 1.08 1.15
C ALA A 290 -13.91 1.07 2.67
N GLY A 291 -13.44 2.19 3.26
CA GLY A 291 -13.23 2.40 4.69
C GLY A 291 -14.31 3.25 5.31
#